data_6b423fc7e41d95537944e8a21b13a163
#
_entry.id   6b423fc7e41d95537944e8a21b13a163
#
_cell.length_a   1.000
_cell.length_b   1.000
_cell.length_c   1.000
_cell.angle_alpha   90.00
_cell.angle_beta   90.00
_cell.angle_gamma   90.00
#
_symmetry.space_group_name_H-M   'P 1'
#
loop_
_entity.id
_entity.type
_entity.pdbx_description
1 polymer ?
#
loop_
_entity_poly.entity_id
_entity_poly.type
_entity_poly.pdbx_seq_one_letter_code
_entity_poly.pdbx_strand_id
1 'polypeptide(L)'
;HFPKDKKKLLELACGTGIQSIYFKQAGFDVTGLDLSQEMLDLAEKRSREAGLDIPFIQGNMLDLSGIGQFDLVTCYSDSICYMEDEVDVGQVFTQVYQHLNEGGSFIFDVHSIYQIDEVFPGYSYHENAETFAMVWDSYADEPPHSIVHELTFFVQDEDGRFTRHDEVHEERTYEILTYDILLE
;
A
#
# COMPACT_ATOMS: atom_id res chain seq x y z
N HIS A 1 -16.23 3.08 15.60
CA HIS A 1 -15.91 3.56 16.95
C HIS A 1 -14.99 2.53 17.58
N PHE A 2 -13.69 2.72 17.51
CA PHE A 2 -12.73 1.81 18.14
C PHE A 2 -12.76 1.97 19.67
N PRO A 3 -12.75 0.87 20.44
CA PRO A 3 -12.61 0.92 21.89
C PRO A 3 -11.34 1.68 22.27
N LYS A 4 -11.38 2.52 23.31
CA LYS A 4 -10.27 3.40 23.74
C LYS A 4 -9.04 2.63 24.24
N ASP A 5 -9.18 1.36 24.51
CA ASP A 5 -8.15 0.42 24.99
C ASP A 5 -7.44 -0.34 23.86
N LYS A 6 -8.01 -0.32 22.65
CA LYS A 6 -7.45 -0.99 21.47
C LYS A 6 -6.66 0.00 20.60
N LYS A 7 -5.33 -0.03 20.72
CA LYS A 7 -4.47 1.00 20.16
C LYS A 7 -3.33 0.48 19.27
N LYS A 8 -2.98 -0.80 19.31
CA LYS A 8 -1.92 -1.34 18.47
C LYS A 8 -2.38 -1.47 17.04
N LEU A 9 -1.71 -0.77 16.13
CA LEU A 9 -2.03 -0.72 14.72
C LEU A 9 -0.82 -1.19 13.90
N LEU A 10 -1.06 -2.12 12.97
CA LEU A 10 -0.14 -2.47 11.91
C LEU A 10 -0.65 -1.86 10.60
N GLU A 11 0.18 -1.07 9.94
CA GLU A 11 -0.07 -0.59 8.59
C GLU A 11 0.75 -1.42 7.61
N LEU A 12 0.08 -2.21 6.77
CA LEU A 12 0.68 -2.95 5.67
C LEU A 12 0.85 -2.04 4.46
N ALA A 13 1.95 -2.21 3.72
CA ALA A 13 2.33 -1.37 2.59
C ALA A 13 2.32 0.12 2.98
N CYS A 14 2.98 0.47 4.08
CA CYS A 14 2.94 1.82 4.64
C CYS A 14 3.66 2.87 3.78
N GLY A 15 4.40 2.44 2.76
CA GLY A 15 5.11 3.30 1.84
C GLY A 15 6.00 4.31 2.57
N THR A 16 5.82 5.58 2.25
CA THR A 16 6.59 6.68 2.87
C THR A 16 6.07 7.13 4.24
N GLY A 17 5.18 6.34 4.89
CA GLY A 17 4.77 6.51 6.28
C GLY A 17 3.81 7.65 6.57
N ILE A 18 3.18 8.24 5.55
CA ILE A 18 2.29 9.40 5.73
C ILE A 18 1.10 9.03 6.60
N GLN A 19 0.45 7.91 6.32
CA GLN A 19 -0.72 7.46 7.09
C GLN A 19 -0.32 6.97 8.47
N SER A 20 0.80 6.27 8.61
CA SER A 20 1.41 5.89 9.90
C SER A 20 1.55 7.09 10.83
N ILE A 21 2.03 8.22 10.31
CA ILE A 21 2.18 9.47 11.06
C ILE A 21 0.82 9.98 11.53
N TYR A 22 -0.20 10.00 10.66
CA TYR A 22 -1.55 10.42 11.05
C TYR A 22 -2.17 9.50 12.12
N PHE A 23 -2.01 8.19 11.99
CA PHE A 23 -2.48 7.24 13.01
C PHE A 23 -1.77 7.45 14.34
N LYS A 24 -0.46 7.65 14.34
CA LYS A 24 0.31 7.93 15.55
C LYS A 24 -0.14 9.21 16.23
N GLN A 25 -0.38 10.27 15.45
CA GLN A 25 -0.94 11.55 15.96
C GLN A 25 -2.36 11.39 16.50
N ALA A 26 -3.16 10.49 15.93
CA ALA A 26 -4.49 10.13 16.43
C ALA A 26 -4.45 9.28 17.72
N GLY A 27 -3.27 8.88 18.17
CA GLY A 27 -3.05 8.19 19.44
C GLY A 27 -2.96 6.67 19.35
N PHE A 28 -2.78 6.12 18.14
CA PHE A 28 -2.48 4.70 17.96
C PHE A 28 -1.00 4.41 18.26
N ASP A 29 -0.72 3.18 18.66
CA ASP A 29 0.62 2.62 18.73
C ASP A 29 0.89 1.88 17.40
N VAL A 30 1.57 2.58 16.51
CA VAL A 30 1.68 2.22 15.09
C VAL A 30 2.98 1.47 14.82
N THR A 31 2.88 0.43 14.02
CA THR A 31 4.00 -0.22 13.32
C THR A 31 3.70 -0.17 11.83
N GLY A 32 4.63 0.31 11.02
CA GLY A 32 4.55 0.27 9.56
C GLY A 32 5.34 -0.90 8.99
N LEU A 33 4.80 -1.55 7.97
CA LEU A 33 5.47 -2.60 7.20
C LEU A 33 5.41 -2.26 5.72
N ASP A 34 6.54 -2.37 5.05
CA ASP A 34 6.62 -2.21 3.59
C ASP A 34 7.69 -3.14 3.00
N LEU A 35 7.53 -3.49 1.74
CA LEU A 35 8.50 -4.31 1.01
C LEU A 35 9.75 -3.52 0.64
N SER A 36 9.59 -2.22 0.33
CA SER A 36 10.65 -1.31 -0.13
C SER A 36 11.40 -0.67 1.02
N GLN A 37 12.68 -1.00 1.16
CA GLN A 37 13.55 -0.35 2.14
C GLN A 37 13.70 1.15 1.86
N GLU A 38 13.69 1.56 0.59
CA GLU A 38 13.79 2.97 0.19
C GLU A 38 12.58 3.78 0.69
N MET A 39 11.37 3.20 0.59
CA MET A 39 10.16 3.81 1.15
C MET A 39 10.23 3.92 2.67
N LEU A 40 10.74 2.89 3.35
CA LEU A 40 10.90 2.89 4.79
C LEU A 40 11.94 3.92 5.27
N ASP A 41 13.03 4.11 4.54
CA ASP A 41 14.02 5.15 4.85
C ASP A 41 13.39 6.55 4.82
N LEU A 42 12.50 6.80 3.86
CA LEU A 42 11.71 8.03 3.79
C LEU A 42 10.67 8.12 4.92
N ALA A 43 10.00 7.02 5.26
CA ALA A 43 9.04 6.95 6.35
C ALA A 43 9.70 7.27 7.69
N GLU A 44 10.86 6.68 7.97
CA GLU A 44 11.63 6.97 9.17
C GLU A 44 12.09 8.43 9.24
N LYS A 45 12.57 8.98 8.12
CA LYS A 45 12.96 10.39 8.05
C LYS A 45 11.79 11.30 8.39
N ARG A 46 10.64 11.09 7.76
CA ARG A 46 9.41 11.88 7.99
C ARG A 46 8.91 11.76 9.43
N SER A 47 8.91 10.54 9.97
CA SER A 47 8.52 10.29 11.36
C SER A 47 9.41 11.08 12.34
N ARG A 48 10.73 11.04 12.16
CA ARG A 48 11.69 11.83 12.96
C ARG A 48 11.46 13.34 12.82
N GLU A 49 11.23 13.84 11.61
CA GLU A 49 10.92 15.25 11.35
C GLU A 49 9.61 15.69 12.02
N ALA A 50 8.61 14.78 12.12
CA ALA A 50 7.37 15.00 12.85
C ALA A 50 7.52 14.86 14.38
N GLY A 51 8.71 14.51 14.89
CA GLY A 51 8.96 14.27 16.32
C GLY A 51 8.27 13.00 16.85
N LEU A 52 8.02 12.02 16.00
CA LEU A 52 7.35 10.77 16.32
C LEU A 52 8.32 9.60 16.25
N ASP A 53 8.10 8.63 17.14
CA ASP A 53 8.79 7.34 17.14
C ASP A 53 7.79 6.26 16.65
N ILE A 54 8.02 5.80 15.42
CA ILE A 54 7.21 4.77 14.78
C ILE A 54 8.19 3.69 14.28
N PRO A 55 8.07 2.44 14.72
CA PRO A 55 8.83 1.35 14.14
C PRO A 55 8.36 1.05 12.72
N PHE A 56 9.32 0.99 11.79
CA PHE A 56 9.10 0.57 10.41
C PHE A 56 9.90 -0.72 10.17
N ILE A 57 9.26 -1.69 9.52
CA ILE A 57 9.79 -3.05 9.32
C ILE A 57 9.77 -3.36 7.82
N GLN A 58 10.91 -3.73 7.27
CA GLN A 58 10.94 -4.29 5.94
C GLN A 58 10.39 -5.71 5.97
N GLY A 59 9.35 -5.98 5.18
CA GLY A 59 8.71 -7.28 5.14
C GLY A 59 7.68 -7.40 4.02
N ASN A 60 7.30 -8.64 3.75
CA ASN A 60 6.25 -8.99 2.81
C ASN A 60 4.96 -9.28 3.56
N MET A 61 3.83 -8.69 3.14
CA MET A 61 2.53 -8.95 3.76
C MET A 61 2.05 -10.39 3.61
N LEU A 62 2.69 -11.18 2.75
CA LEU A 62 2.48 -12.63 2.62
C LEU A 62 3.07 -13.44 3.78
N ASP A 63 3.95 -12.85 4.60
CA ASP A 63 4.54 -13.49 5.79
C ASP A 63 4.76 -12.43 6.89
N LEU A 64 3.88 -12.42 7.88
CA LEU A 64 3.93 -11.53 9.04
C LEU A 64 4.57 -12.19 10.27
N SER A 65 5.30 -13.30 10.09
CA SER A 65 5.91 -14.05 11.19
C SER A 65 6.82 -13.17 12.06
N GLY A 66 6.58 -13.21 13.37
CA GLY A 66 7.40 -12.49 14.35
C GLY A 66 7.08 -11.02 14.57
N ILE A 67 6.09 -10.46 13.85
CA ILE A 67 5.73 -9.02 13.96
C ILE A 67 4.91 -8.73 15.22
N GLY A 68 4.20 -9.71 15.75
CA GLY A 68 3.39 -9.57 16.96
C GLY A 68 1.89 -9.58 16.69
N GLN A 69 1.12 -9.01 17.62
CA GLN A 69 -0.35 -8.99 17.58
C GLN A 69 -0.88 -7.57 17.66
N PHE A 70 -1.96 -7.28 16.91
CA PHE A 70 -2.50 -5.94 16.73
C PHE A 70 -4.01 -5.90 16.95
N ASP A 71 -4.53 -4.74 17.33
CA ASP A 71 -5.97 -4.51 17.49
C ASP A 71 -6.60 -4.03 16.18
N LEU A 72 -5.78 -3.45 15.32
CA LEU A 72 -6.16 -2.95 14.01
C LEU A 72 -5.04 -3.24 13.02
N VAL A 73 -5.38 -3.79 11.87
CA VAL A 73 -4.50 -3.88 10.69
C VAL A 73 -5.11 -3.05 9.58
N THR A 74 -4.30 -2.28 8.89
CA THR A 74 -4.73 -1.48 7.74
C THR A 74 -3.87 -1.79 6.52
N CYS A 75 -4.47 -1.72 5.32
CA CYS A 75 -3.78 -1.82 4.04
C CYS A 75 -4.49 -0.90 3.06
N TYR A 76 -3.90 0.24 2.74
CA TYR A 76 -4.52 1.28 1.92
C TYR A 76 -3.79 1.48 0.58
N SER A 77 -4.36 2.37 -0.23
CA SER A 77 -3.84 2.72 -1.55
C SER A 77 -3.75 1.51 -2.48
N ASP A 78 -4.83 0.74 -2.48
CA ASP A 78 -5.04 -0.40 -3.38
C ASP A 78 -3.95 -1.49 -3.30
N SER A 79 -3.13 -1.48 -2.23
CA SER A 79 -1.95 -2.35 -2.13
C SER A 79 -2.26 -3.85 -2.18
N ILE A 80 -3.51 -4.26 -1.87
CA ILE A 80 -3.97 -5.64 -2.06
C ILE A 80 -4.05 -6.00 -3.56
N CYS A 81 -4.25 -5.03 -4.45
CA CYS A 81 -4.32 -5.26 -5.90
C CYS A 81 -2.98 -5.66 -6.52
N TYR A 82 -1.88 -5.49 -5.81
CA TYR A 82 -0.55 -5.96 -6.24
C TYR A 82 -0.28 -7.44 -5.97
N MET A 83 -1.22 -8.16 -5.37
CA MET A 83 -1.09 -9.60 -5.17
C MET A 83 -1.21 -10.33 -6.49
N GLU A 84 -0.34 -11.32 -6.73
CA GLU A 84 -0.23 -12.01 -8.02
C GLU A 84 -1.54 -12.71 -8.41
N ASP A 85 -2.21 -13.32 -7.42
CA ASP A 85 -3.47 -14.02 -7.64
C ASP A 85 -4.37 -14.06 -6.38
N GLU A 86 -5.52 -14.73 -6.48
CA GLU A 86 -6.45 -14.93 -5.36
C GLU A 86 -5.84 -15.72 -4.20
N VAL A 87 -4.86 -16.57 -4.46
CA VAL A 87 -4.19 -17.36 -3.43
C VAL A 87 -3.34 -16.45 -2.55
N ASP A 88 -2.65 -15.51 -3.16
CA ASP A 88 -1.85 -14.52 -2.44
C ASP A 88 -2.75 -13.56 -1.63
N VAL A 89 -3.89 -13.11 -2.19
CA VAL A 89 -4.88 -12.32 -1.43
C VAL A 89 -5.35 -13.10 -0.21
N GLY A 90 -5.73 -14.36 -0.37
CA GLY A 90 -6.13 -15.24 0.73
C GLY A 90 -5.01 -15.47 1.75
N GLN A 91 -3.75 -15.53 1.29
CA GLN A 91 -2.59 -15.63 2.17
C GLN A 91 -2.42 -14.36 3.02
N VAL A 92 -2.56 -13.17 2.43
CA VAL A 92 -2.53 -11.91 3.19
C VAL A 92 -3.62 -11.91 4.26
N PHE A 93 -4.86 -12.26 3.91
CA PHE A 93 -5.97 -12.29 4.86
C PHE A 93 -5.73 -13.30 5.99
N THR A 94 -5.16 -14.47 5.67
CA THR A 94 -4.75 -15.47 6.67
C THR A 94 -3.68 -14.92 7.62
N GLN A 95 -2.66 -14.23 7.08
CA GLN A 95 -1.61 -13.61 7.88
C GLN A 95 -2.18 -12.52 8.78
N VAL A 96 -3.04 -11.67 8.27
CA VAL A 96 -3.73 -10.64 9.05
C VAL A 96 -4.55 -11.25 10.16
N TYR A 97 -5.38 -12.26 9.86
CA TYR A 97 -6.20 -12.95 10.86
C TYR A 97 -5.37 -13.52 12.02
N GLN A 98 -4.23 -14.16 11.70
CA GLN A 98 -3.32 -14.74 12.69
C GLN A 98 -2.65 -13.68 13.58
N HIS A 99 -2.56 -12.42 13.11
CA HIS A 99 -1.90 -11.32 13.82
C HIS A 99 -2.90 -10.33 14.43
N LEU A 100 -4.21 -10.56 14.30
CA LEU A 100 -5.23 -9.78 15.00
C LEU A 100 -5.48 -10.34 16.41
N ASN A 101 -5.56 -9.43 17.37
CA ASN A 101 -6.08 -9.73 18.71
C ASN A 101 -7.57 -10.08 18.62
N GLU A 102 -8.09 -10.82 19.59
CA GLU A 102 -9.52 -11.12 19.69
C GLU A 102 -10.37 -9.84 19.61
N GLY A 103 -11.31 -9.81 18.66
CA GLY A 103 -12.13 -8.64 18.35
C GLY A 103 -11.35 -7.48 17.75
N GLY A 104 -10.18 -7.75 17.15
CA GLY A 104 -9.47 -6.82 16.28
C GLY A 104 -10.19 -6.63 14.94
N SER A 105 -9.70 -5.69 14.15
CA SER A 105 -10.31 -5.36 12.85
C SER A 105 -9.25 -5.25 11.76
N PHE A 106 -9.61 -5.65 10.54
CA PHE A 106 -8.84 -5.37 9.34
C PHE A 106 -9.60 -4.38 8.46
N ILE A 107 -8.92 -3.36 7.96
CA ILE A 107 -9.48 -2.36 7.05
C ILE A 107 -8.55 -2.24 5.86
N PHE A 108 -9.07 -2.46 4.68
CA PHE A 108 -8.32 -2.31 3.43
C PHE A 108 -9.21 -1.71 2.34
N ASP A 109 -8.58 -1.21 1.30
CA ASP A 109 -9.23 -0.80 0.07
C ASP A 109 -8.68 -1.58 -1.13
N VAL A 110 -9.48 -1.64 -2.18
CA VAL A 110 -9.14 -2.22 -3.47
C VAL A 110 -9.82 -1.43 -4.57
N HIS A 111 -9.28 -1.44 -5.76
CA HIS A 111 -9.97 -0.91 -6.92
C HIS A 111 -11.28 -1.65 -7.19
N SER A 112 -12.31 -0.91 -7.58
CA SER A 112 -13.51 -1.55 -8.12
C SER A 112 -13.23 -2.13 -9.50
N ILE A 113 -13.97 -3.18 -9.88
CA ILE A 113 -13.94 -3.72 -11.25
C ILE A 113 -14.18 -2.62 -12.29
N TYR A 114 -15.12 -1.71 -12.01
CA TYR A 114 -15.39 -0.58 -12.90
C TYR A 114 -14.16 0.32 -13.10
N GLN A 115 -13.38 0.54 -12.05
CA GLN A 115 -12.15 1.34 -12.15
C GLN A 115 -11.10 0.66 -13.04
N ILE A 116 -10.91 -0.64 -12.85
CA ILE A 116 -9.91 -1.42 -13.59
C ILE A 116 -10.35 -1.64 -15.05
N ASP A 117 -11.61 -2.00 -15.29
CA ASP A 117 -12.06 -2.43 -16.63
C ASP A 117 -12.48 -1.27 -17.54
N GLU A 118 -12.99 -0.16 -16.97
CA GLU A 118 -13.64 0.89 -17.76
C GLU A 118 -12.96 2.26 -17.64
N VAL A 119 -12.29 2.54 -16.51
CA VAL A 119 -11.73 3.88 -16.27
C VAL A 119 -10.24 3.93 -16.62
N PHE A 120 -9.48 2.94 -16.20
CA PHE A 120 -8.02 2.92 -16.41
C PHE A 120 -7.60 2.55 -17.84
N PRO A 121 -8.24 1.64 -18.59
CA PRO A 121 -7.79 1.30 -19.93
C PRO A 121 -7.72 2.50 -20.85
N GLY A 122 -6.53 2.80 -21.36
CA GLY A 122 -6.27 3.97 -22.19
C GLY A 122 -6.18 5.30 -21.42
N TYR A 123 -6.18 5.27 -20.09
CA TYR A 123 -5.89 6.46 -19.28
C TYR A 123 -4.45 6.89 -19.53
N SER A 124 -4.27 8.19 -19.73
CA SER A 124 -2.95 8.82 -19.86
C SER A 124 -2.95 10.12 -19.06
N TYR A 125 -1.95 10.28 -18.23
CA TYR A 125 -1.74 11.47 -17.42
C TYR A 125 -0.29 11.94 -17.55
N HIS A 126 -0.09 13.23 -17.49
CA HIS A 126 1.25 13.80 -17.42
C HIS A 126 1.29 14.99 -16.46
N GLU A 127 2.41 15.13 -15.80
CA GLU A 127 2.71 16.31 -14.98
C GLU A 127 4.07 16.87 -15.41
N ASN A 128 4.18 18.20 -15.42
CA ASN A 128 5.41 18.89 -15.75
C ASN A 128 5.63 20.02 -14.75
N ALA A 129 6.47 19.76 -13.76
CA ALA A 129 6.88 20.70 -12.74
C ALA A 129 8.32 21.22 -13.01
N GLU A 130 8.81 22.15 -12.21
CA GLU A 130 10.13 22.75 -12.38
C GLU A 130 11.27 21.74 -12.22
N THR A 131 11.12 20.80 -11.28
CA THR A 131 12.18 19.84 -10.90
C THR A 131 11.84 18.40 -11.25
N PHE A 132 10.64 18.12 -11.74
CA PHE A 132 10.28 16.79 -12.21
C PHE A 132 9.23 16.84 -13.32
N ALA A 133 9.19 15.80 -14.13
CA ALA A 133 8.07 15.51 -15.01
C ALA A 133 7.69 14.04 -14.88
N MET A 134 6.40 13.73 -15.08
CA MET A 134 5.87 12.37 -15.01
C MET A 134 4.94 12.13 -16.20
N VAL A 135 5.04 10.94 -16.76
CA VAL A 135 4.08 10.38 -17.71
C VAL A 135 3.56 9.09 -17.12
N TRP A 136 2.25 8.92 -17.12
CA TRP A 136 1.56 7.73 -16.66
C TRP A 136 0.58 7.27 -17.74
N ASP A 137 0.78 6.08 -18.28
CA ASP A 137 -0.10 5.43 -19.23
C ASP A 137 -0.61 4.11 -18.64
N SER A 138 -1.87 3.77 -18.92
CA SER A 138 -2.52 2.56 -18.37
C SER A 138 -3.13 1.72 -19.48
N TYR A 139 -2.93 0.40 -19.38
CA TYR A 139 -3.34 -0.57 -20.37
C TYR A 139 -4.08 -1.74 -19.72
N ALA A 140 -5.20 -2.16 -20.31
CA ALA A 140 -5.84 -3.41 -19.91
C ALA A 140 -4.88 -4.59 -20.07
N ASP A 141 -4.93 -5.53 -19.14
CA ASP A 141 -4.07 -6.70 -19.14
C ASP A 141 -4.88 -8.00 -18.95
N GLU A 142 -4.21 -9.13 -19.04
CA GLU A 142 -4.73 -10.47 -18.73
C GLU A 142 -4.11 -10.96 -17.40
N PRO A 143 -4.83 -11.64 -16.54
CA PRO A 143 -6.22 -12.12 -16.68
C PRO A 143 -7.27 -11.01 -16.45
N PRO A 144 -8.59 -11.29 -16.58
CA PRO A 144 -9.65 -10.28 -16.40
C PRO A 144 -9.53 -9.52 -15.11
N HIS A 145 -9.92 -8.24 -15.14
CA HIS A 145 -9.83 -7.28 -14.02
C HIS A 145 -8.40 -6.95 -13.62
N SER A 146 -7.49 -6.99 -14.60
CA SER A 146 -6.09 -6.60 -14.44
C SER A 146 -5.76 -5.36 -15.26
N ILE A 147 -4.82 -4.57 -14.77
CA ILE A 147 -4.33 -3.34 -15.40
C ILE A 147 -2.82 -3.26 -15.26
N VAL A 148 -2.16 -2.73 -16.28
CA VAL A 148 -0.76 -2.32 -16.21
C VAL A 148 -0.68 -0.81 -16.26
N HIS A 149 0.07 -0.24 -15.34
CA HIS A 149 0.44 1.17 -15.32
C HIS A 149 1.92 1.30 -15.62
N GLU A 150 2.24 2.02 -16.69
CA GLU A 150 3.61 2.41 -17.02
C GLU A 150 3.84 3.86 -16.59
N LEU A 151 4.76 4.05 -15.66
CA LEU A 151 5.13 5.37 -15.16
C LEU A 151 6.56 5.69 -15.57
N THR A 152 6.76 6.85 -16.19
CA THR A 152 8.08 7.40 -16.47
C THR A 152 8.24 8.71 -15.71
N PHE A 153 9.24 8.76 -14.85
CA PHE A 153 9.64 9.97 -14.14
C PHE A 153 10.91 10.54 -14.73
N PHE A 154 10.97 11.85 -14.84
CA PHE A 154 12.19 12.60 -15.10
C PHE A 154 12.43 13.49 -13.90
N VAL A 155 13.46 13.20 -13.12
CA VAL A 155 13.78 13.92 -11.87
C VAL A 155 15.03 14.72 -12.09
N GLN A 156 15.01 16.01 -11.71
CA GLN A 156 16.15 16.89 -11.85
C GLN A 156 17.19 16.60 -10.76
N ASP A 157 18.40 16.31 -11.18
CA ASP A 157 19.58 16.15 -10.32
C ASP A 157 20.14 17.49 -9.85
N GLU A 158 21.06 17.47 -8.89
CA GLU A 158 21.72 18.67 -8.35
C GLU A 158 22.49 19.48 -9.41
N ASP A 159 22.93 18.84 -10.50
CA ASP A 159 23.64 19.49 -11.63
C ASP A 159 22.68 20.07 -12.69
N GLY A 160 21.37 19.97 -12.46
CA GLY A 160 20.31 20.51 -13.33
C GLY A 160 19.93 19.61 -14.51
N ARG A 161 20.50 18.40 -14.63
CA ARG A 161 20.08 17.40 -15.61
C ARG A 161 18.89 16.63 -15.09
N PHE A 162 18.17 16.00 -16.01
CA PHE A 162 17.06 15.11 -15.68
C PHE A 162 17.46 13.65 -15.85
N THR A 163 17.31 12.87 -14.80
CA THR A 163 17.45 11.41 -14.83
C THR A 163 16.09 10.78 -15.01
N ARG A 164 16.01 9.80 -15.93
CA ARG A 164 14.80 9.03 -16.21
C ARG A 164 14.73 7.81 -15.30
N HIS A 165 13.54 7.59 -14.73
CA HIS A 165 13.17 6.40 -13.98
C HIS A 165 11.88 5.84 -14.56
N ASP A 166 11.85 4.54 -14.82
CA ASP A 166 10.67 3.85 -15.32
C ASP A 166 10.18 2.85 -14.27
N GLU A 167 8.88 2.82 -14.04
CA GLU A 167 8.21 1.89 -13.15
C GLU A 167 7.04 1.24 -13.89
N VAL A 168 6.81 -0.04 -13.62
CA VAL A 168 5.66 -0.79 -14.12
C VAL A 168 4.91 -1.34 -12.91
N HIS A 169 3.62 -1.06 -12.85
CA HIS A 169 2.74 -1.53 -11.80
C HIS A 169 1.68 -2.42 -12.44
N GLU A 170 1.60 -3.64 -11.98
CA GLU A 170 0.59 -4.61 -12.36
C GLU A 170 -0.37 -4.78 -11.20
N GLU A 171 -1.65 -4.52 -11.44
CA GLU A 171 -2.68 -4.57 -10.41
C GLU A 171 -3.86 -5.40 -10.89
N ARG A 172 -4.48 -6.10 -9.96
CA ARG A 172 -5.67 -6.92 -10.20
C ARG A 172 -6.68 -6.76 -9.09
N THR A 173 -7.95 -6.71 -9.45
CA THR A 173 -9.06 -6.75 -8.50
C THR A 173 -9.98 -7.93 -8.78
N TYR A 174 -10.93 -8.16 -7.88
CA TYR A 174 -11.86 -9.27 -7.94
C TYR A 174 -13.28 -8.82 -7.63
N GLU A 175 -14.26 -9.67 -7.96
CA GLU A 175 -15.63 -9.49 -7.50
C GLU A 175 -15.70 -9.44 -5.97
N ILE A 176 -16.61 -8.64 -5.43
CA ILE A 176 -16.81 -8.51 -3.96
C ILE A 176 -17.01 -9.87 -3.31
N LEU A 177 -17.74 -10.77 -3.98
CA LEU A 177 -17.98 -12.12 -3.47
C LEU A 177 -16.68 -12.93 -3.30
N THR A 178 -15.66 -12.70 -4.14
CA THR A 178 -14.36 -13.36 -3.99
C THR A 178 -13.69 -12.90 -2.69
N TYR A 179 -13.67 -11.60 -2.42
CA TYR A 179 -13.14 -11.09 -1.15
C TYR A 179 -13.91 -11.60 0.06
N ASP A 180 -15.24 -11.65 -0.01
CA ASP A 180 -16.08 -12.20 1.06
C ASP A 180 -15.73 -13.67 1.36
N ILE A 181 -15.54 -14.49 0.32
CA ILE A 181 -15.16 -15.90 0.48
C ILE A 181 -13.76 -16.04 1.10
N LEU A 182 -12.81 -15.18 0.69
CA LEU A 182 -11.43 -15.21 1.20
C LEU A 182 -11.32 -14.72 2.66
N LEU A 183 -12.32 -13.98 3.14
CA LEU A 183 -12.40 -13.48 4.52
C LEU A 183 -13.10 -14.46 5.49
N GLU A 184 -13.79 -15.52 4.99
CA GLU A 184 -14.42 -16.56 5.79
C GLU A 184 -13.41 -17.62 6.28
#